data_67ba096c55b0257c91cb5553200fbc40
#
_entry.id   67ba096c55b0257c91cb5553200fbc40
#
_cell.length_a   1.000
_cell.length_b   1.000
_cell.length_c   1.000
_cell.angle_alpha   90.00
_cell.angle_beta   90.00
_cell.angle_gamma   90.00
#
_symmetry.space_group_name_H-M   'P 1'
#
loop_
_entity.id
_entity.type
_entity.pdbx_description
1 polymer ?
#
loop_
_entity_poly.entity_id
_entity_poly.type
_entity_poly.pdbx_seq_one_letter_code
_entity_poly.pdbx_strand_id
1 'polypeptide(L)'
;IAYSEDFKGDCCPAEIIAIYGLAKKMLLVQSQAYRQQYNFKSIVVIPTNFYGPNDHFEPSSSHVIPALILKIYNAKKNNDNKIVVWGDGSPTRDFMYVEDTVKGLILAAEKYDNDLPLNLGTSEETSIMDLTKLICELLGYNGKIVWDKTKPNGQPRRCVSNQRAKEEIGFEAPTKL
;
A
#
# COMPACT_ATOMS: atom_id res chain seq x y z
N ILE A 1 -13.98 0.31 8.47
CA ILE A 1 -13.21 -0.61 9.34
C ILE A 1 -11.98 -1.03 8.55
N ALA A 2 -10.78 -0.86 9.12
CA ALA A 2 -9.53 -1.34 8.52
C ALA A 2 -9.46 -2.88 8.64
N TYR A 3 -8.75 -3.53 7.71
CA TYR A 3 -8.55 -4.98 7.78
C TYR A 3 -7.64 -5.32 8.97
N SER A 4 -8.17 -6.07 9.95
CA SER A 4 -7.36 -6.63 11.03
C SER A 4 -6.58 -7.85 10.53
N GLU A 5 -5.54 -8.21 11.28
CA GLU A 5 -4.73 -9.39 11.01
C GLU A 5 -5.51 -10.71 11.16
N ASP A 6 -6.60 -10.66 11.93
CA ASP A 6 -7.49 -11.80 12.14
C ASP A 6 -8.43 -12.05 10.96
N PHE A 7 -8.51 -11.07 10.03
CA PHE A 7 -9.22 -11.23 8.78
C PHE A 7 -8.45 -12.15 7.85
N LYS A 8 -8.63 -13.44 8.00
CA LYS A 8 -7.99 -14.50 7.18
C LYS A 8 -8.50 -14.55 5.74
N GLY A 9 -9.36 -13.57 5.37
CA GLY A 9 -9.92 -13.43 4.03
C GLY A 9 -10.54 -14.72 3.51
N ASP A 10 -11.84 -14.91 3.68
CA ASP A 10 -12.59 -15.99 3.02
C ASP A 10 -12.67 -15.78 1.49
N CYS A 11 -12.08 -14.71 1.00
CA CYS A 11 -12.09 -14.35 -0.41
C CYS A 11 -10.92 -14.97 -1.15
N CYS A 12 -11.22 -15.63 -2.26
CA CYS A 12 -10.21 -15.91 -3.29
C CYS A 12 -9.55 -14.59 -3.70
N PRO A 13 -8.22 -14.56 -3.91
CA PRO A 13 -7.56 -13.40 -4.50
C PRO A 13 -8.25 -13.03 -5.82
N ALA A 14 -8.35 -11.72 -6.12
CA ALA A 14 -8.87 -11.28 -7.41
C ALA A 14 -8.16 -12.03 -8.55
N GLU A 15 -8.91 -12.47 -9.55
CA GLU A 15 -8.41 -13.35 -10.63
C GLU A 15 -7.07 -12.93 -11.22
N ILE A 16 -6.89 -11.63 -11.44
CA ILE A 16 -5.67 -11.05 -12.03
C ILE A 16 -4.42 -11.23 -11.16
N ILE A 17 -4.59 -11.32 -9.84
CA ILE A 17 -3.47 -11.42 -8.86
C ILE A 17 -3.54 -12.71 -8.03
N ALA A 18 -4.39 -13.66 -8.44
CA ALA A 18 -4.65 -14.90 -7.68
C ALA A 18 -3.36 -15.66 -7.39
N ILE A 19 -2.49 -15.86 -8.40
CA ILE A 19 -1.23 -16.59 -8.26
C ILE A 19 -0.31 -15.88 -7.25
N TYR A 20 -0.17 -14.56 -7.34
CA TYR A 20 0.64 -13.79 -6.40
C TYR A 20 0.08 -13.86 -4.98
N GLY A 21 -1.23 -13.65 -4.82
CA GLY A 21 -1.90 -13.71 -3.53
C GLY A 21 -1.80 -15.08 -2.86
N LEU A 22 -1.96 -16.17 -3.63
CA LEU A 22 -1.80 -17.54 -3.14
C LEU A 22 -0.36 -17.82 -2.71
N ALA A 23 0.63 -17.40 -3.49
CA ALA A 23 2.04 -17.56 -3.15
C ALA A 23 2.37 -16.85 -1.82
N LYS A 24 1.87 -15.63 -1.61
CA LYS A 24 2.04 -14.90 -0.33
C LYS A 24 1.31 -15.57 0.83
N LYS A 25 0.10 -16.08 0.62
CA LYS A 25 -0.64 -16.84 1.64
C LYS A 25 0.10 -18.14 2.01
N MET A 26 0.73 -18.81 1.04
CA MET A 26 1.54 -20.01 1.30
C MET A 26 2.72 -19.71 2.23
N LEU A 27 3.39 -18.56 2.08
CA LEU A 27 4.49 -18.18 2.99
C LEU A 27 4.03 -18.06 4.44
N LEU A 28 2.83 -17.53 4.71
CA LEU A 28 2.27 -17.47 6.04
C LEU A 28 2.06 -18.88 6.60
N VAL A 29 1.40 -19.76 5.84
CA VAL A 29 1.12 -21.14 6.27
C VAL A 29 2.40 -21.93 6.50
N GLN A 30 3.41 -21.78 5.64
CA GLN A 30 4.72 -22.39 5.82
C GLN A 30 5.42 -21.89 7.09
N SER A 31 5.42 -20.56 7.31
CA SER A 31 6.00 -19.97 8.51
C SER A 31 5.39 -20.58 9.77
N GLN A 32 4.07 -20.69 9.83
CA GLN A 32 3.36 -21.29 10.96
C GLN A 32 3.70 -22.78 11.14
N ALA A 33 3.74 -23.56 10.05
CA ALA A 33 4.08 -24.96 10.10
C ALA A 33 5.53 -25.19 10.57
N TYR A 34 6.48 -24.41 10.11
CA TYR A 34 7.89 -24.52 10.54
C TYR A 34 8.07 -24.12 12.02
N ARG A 35 7.31 -23.11 12.50
CA ARG A 35 7.30 -22.81 13.95
C ARG A 35 6.81 -24.00 14.76
N GLN A 36 5.71 -24.64 14.36
CA GLN A 36 5.14 -25.78 15.08
C GLN A 36 6.01 -27.02 15.05
N GLN A 37 6.61 -27.36 13.87
CA GLN A 37 7.36 -28.60 13.71
C GLN A 37 8.81 -28.52 14.17
N TYR A 38 9.44 -27.36 13.98
CA TYR A 38 10.89 -27.22 14.14
C TYR A 38 11.28 -26.12 15.13
N ASN A 39 10.31 -25.48 15.78
CA ASN A 39 10.54 -24.31 16.64
C ASN A 39 11.35 -23.21 15.92
N PHE A 40 11.15 -23.12 14.60
CA PHE A 40 11.85 -22.13 13.76
C PHE A 40 11.19 -20.76 13.93
N LYS A 41 11.93 -19.83 14.53
CA LYS A 41 11.43 -18.47 14.76
C LYS A 41 11.36 -17.68 13.46
N SER A 42 10.17 -17.58 12.92
CA SER A 42 9.86 -16.78 11.73
C SER A 42 8.67 -15.87 12.00
N ILE A 43 8.68 -14.69 11.45
CA ILE A 43 7.57 -13.72 11.52
C ILE A 43 7.08 -13.38 10.11
N VAL A 44 5.82 -13.04 10.01
CA VAL A 44 5.23 -12.57 8.74
C VAL A 44 4.71 -11.16 8.94
N VAL A 45 5.28 -10.21 8.20
CA VAL A 45 4.90 -8.80 8.24
C VAL A 45 4.20 -8.44 6.93
N ILE A 46 3.09 -7.72 7.05
CA ILE A 46 2.26 -7.30 5.91
C ILE A 46 2.24 -5.76 5.87
N PRO A 47 3.17 -5.12 5.16
CA PRO A 47 3.15 -3.68 5.00
C PRO A 47 2.04 -3.27 4.04
N THR A 48 1.48 -2.08 4.27
CA THR A 48 0.54 -1.43 3.35
C THR A 48 1.27 -0.89 2.10
N ASN A 49 0.59 -0.09 1.27
CA ASN A 49 1.26 0.49 0.09
C ASN A 49 2.28 1.53 0.55
N PHE A 50 3.55 1.24 0.40
CA PHE A 50 4.61 2.19 0.74
C PHE A 50 5.09 2.96 -0.49
N TYR A 51 5.59 4.18 -0.26
CA TYR A 51 6.10 5.10 -1.26
C TYR A 51 7.35 5.80 -0.75
N GLY A 52 8.16 6.33 -1.64
CA GLY A 52 9.34 7.10 -1.26
C GLY A 52 10.40 7.22 -2.34
N PRO A 53 11.60 7.72 -1.99
CA PRO A 53 12.73 7.81 -2.89
C PRO A 53 13.10 6.45 -3.49
N ASN A 54 13.59 6.47 -4.73
CA ASN A 54 13.98 5.31 -5.51
C ASN A 54 12.84 4.36 -5.91
N ASP A 55 11.59 4.85 -5.88
CA ASP A 55 10.45 4.09 -6.40
C ASP A 55 10.57 3.91 -7.92
N HIS A 56 9.81 2.97 -8.46
CA HIS A 56 9.81 2.61 -9.87
C HIS A 56 8.82 3.46 -10.66
N PHE A 57 9.34 4.24 -11.66
CA PHE A 57 8.54 5.21 -12.44
C PHE A 57 8.15 4.71 -13.84
N GLU A 58 8.45 3.45 -14.22
CA GLU A 58 8.09 2.93 -15.54
C GLU A 58 6.56 2.89 -15.71
N PRO A 59 5.99 3.60 -16.71
CA PRO A 59 4.53 3.77 -16.84
C PRO A 59 3.73 2.47 -16.93
N SER A 60 4.34 1.40 -17.46
CA SER A 60 3.68 0.10 -17.65
C SER A 60 3.58 -0.75 -16.39
N SER A 61 4.39 -0.46 -15.35
CA SER A 61 4.57 -1.32 -14.18
C SER A 61 4.68 -0.58 -12.85
N SER A 62 4.65 0.76 -12.86
CA SER A 62 4.75 1.57 -11.64
C SER A 62 3.47 1.54 -10.79
N HIS A 63 3.64 1.75 -9.50
CA HIS A 63 2.52 1.95 -8.58
C HIS A 63 1.86 3.32 -8.75
N VAL A 64 0.70 3.52 -8.10
CA VAL A 64 -0.15 4.69 -8.33
C VAL A 64 0.53 6.03 -8.02
N ILE A 65 1.32 6.14 -6.93
CA ILE A 65 2.00 7.39 -6.57
C ILE A 65 3.04 7.77 -7.62
N PRO A 66 4.06 6.93 -7.96
CA PRO A 66 5.03 7.28 -8.99
C PRO A 66 4.39 7.48 -10.37
N ALA A 67 3.34 6.71 -10.72
CA ALA A 67 2.61 6.91 -11.98
C ALA A 67 1.94 8.29 -12.06
N LEU A 68 1.28 8.73 -10.98
CA LEU A 68 0.66 10.04 -10.93
C LEU A 68 1.70 11.18 -10.93
N ILE A 69 2.78 11.05 -10.16
CA ILE A 69 3.88 12.03 -10.14
C ILE A 69 4.43 12.21 -11.56
N LEU A 70 4.80 11.11 -12.22
CA LEU A 70 5.35 11.18 -13.58
C LEU A 70 4.38 11.79 -14.59
N LYS A 71 3.12 11.38 -14.53
CA LYS A 71 2.05 11.90 -15.40
C LYS A 71 1.86 13.41 -15.24
N ILE A 72 1.75 13.88 -13.99
CA ILE A 72 1.51 15.28 -13.67
C ILE A 72 2.76 16.13 -14.00
N TYR A 73 3.95 15.62 -13.67
CA TYR A 73 5.21 16.27 -14.03
C TYR A 73 5.35 16.48 -15.54
N ASN A 74 5.09 15.43 -16.33
CA ASN A 74 5.18 15.53 -17.79
C ASN A 74 4.14 16.49 -18.36
N ALA A 75 2.90 16.45 -17.86
CA ALA A 75 1.85 17.39 -18.27
C ALA A 75 2.24 18.84 -17.97
N LYS A 76 2.82 19.11 -16.79
CA LYS A 76 3.34 20.43 -16.45
C LYS A 76 4.48 20.87 -17.40
N LYS A 77 5.43 19.96 -17.63
CA LYS A 77 6.59 20.24 -18.53
C LYS A 77 6.16 20.54 -19.96
N ASN A 78 5.11 19.86 -20.45
CA ASN A 78 4.58 20.04 -21.80
C ASN A 78 3.56 21.19 -21.91
N ASN A 79 3.22 21.85 -20.80
CA ASN A 79 2.13 22.84 -20.72
C ASN A 79 0.77 22.27 -21.12
N ASP A 80 0.51 20.99 -20.84
CA ASP A 80 -0.77 20.37 -21.08
C ASP A 80 -1.82 20.95 -20.14
N ASN A 81 -2.98 21.32 -20.65
CA ASN A 81 -4.06 21.91 -19.87
C ASN A 81 -4.96 20.88 -19.17
N LYS A 82 -4.71 19.59 -19.37
CA LYS A 82 -5.42 18.49 -18.73
C LYS A 82 -4.57 17.23 -18.59
N ILE A 83 -4.88 16.44 -17.55
CA ILE A 83 -4.41 15.06 -17.38
C ILE A 83 -5.60 14.11 -17.38
N VAL A 84 -5.40 12.86 -17.85
CA VAL A 84 -6.40 11.80 -17.78
C VAL A 84 -5.97 10.78 -16.74
N VAL A 85 -6.81 10.54 -15.72
CA VAL A 85 -6.60 9.55 -14.67
C VAL A 85 -7.66 8.46 -14.80
N TRP A 86 -7.26 7.19 -14.67
CA TRP A 86 -8.17 6.06 -14.80
C TRP A 86 -9.15 5.97 -13.63
N GLY A 87 -10.36 5.50 -13.91
CA GLY A 87 -11.42 5.32 -12.93
C GLY A 87 -12.17 6.61 -12.60
N ASP A 88 -12.72 6.70 -11.40
CA ASP A 88 -13.45 7.86 -10.89
C ASP A 88 -12.78 8.54 -9.69
N GLY A 89 -11.65 7.99 -9.21
CA GLY A 89 -10.89 8.50 -8.08
C GLY A 89 -11.45 8.13 -6.71
N SER A 90 -12.57 7.39 -6.62
CA SER A 90 -13.21 7.02 -5.36
C SER A 90 -12.45 5.98 -4.52
N PRO A 91 -11.66 5.04 -5.10
CA PRO A 91 -10.96 4.04 -4.29
C PRO A 91 -10.03 4.66 -3.26
N THR A 92 -9.99 4.06 -2.06
CA THR A 92 -9.14 4.50 -0.97
C THR A 92 -7.99 3.53 -0.73
N ARG A 93 -6.85 4.09 -0.31
CA ARG A 93 -5.64 3.35 0.05
C ARG A 93 -5.02 3.92 1.31
N ASP A 94 -4.34 3.06 2.04
CA ASP A 94 -3.41 3.41 3.09
C ASP A 94 -2.02 3.51 2.45
N PHE A 95 -1.35 4.65 2.61
CA PHE A 95 -0.01 4.91 2.08
C PHE A 95 0.95 5.21 3.22
N MET A 96 2.08 4.51 3.26
CA MET A 96 3.10 4.66 4.28
C MET A 96 4.45 5.05 3.67
N TYR A 97 5.13 6.00 4.28
CA TYR A 97 6.47 6.40 3.81
C TYR A 97 7.48 5.28 4.00
N VAL A 98 8.35 5.08 3.01
CA VAL A 98 9.26 3.91 2.96
C VAL A 98 10.19 3.82 4.16
N GLU A 99 10.69 4.95 4.68
CA GLU A 99 11.54 4.94 5.87
C GLU A 99 10.79 4.49 7.13
N ASP A 100 9.51 4.85 7.26
CA ASP A 100 8.68 4.34 8.36
C ASP A 100 8.40 2.84 8.20
N THR A 101 8.21 2.38 6.95
CA THR A 101 8.13 0.94 6.66
C THR A 101 9.38 0.21 7.13
N VAL A 102 10.57 0.72 6.80
CA VAL A 102 11.86 0.13 7.20
C VAL A 102 12.00 0.08 8.73
N LYS A 103 11.67 1.18 9.42
CA LYS A 103 11.67 1.22 10.90
C LYS A 103 10.73 0.16 11.49
N GLY A 104 9.52 0.04 10.93
CA GLY A 104 8.56 -0.98 11.34
C GLY A 104 9.05 -2.41 11.14
N LEU A 105 9.72 -2.68 10.03
CA LEU A 105 10.33 -3.99 9.74
C LEU A 105 11.45 -4.33 10.72
N ILE A 106 12.32 -3.37 11.05
CA ILE A 106 13.39 -3.55 12.04
C ILE A 106 12.80 -3.83 13.42
N LEU A 107 11.83 -3.00 13.86
CA LEU A 107 11.15 -3.21 15.15
C LEU A 107 10.46 -4.58 15.22
N ALA A 108 9.84 -5.01 14.13
CA ALA A 108 9.20 -6.33 14.06
C ALA A 108 10.25 -7.45 14.18
N ALA A 109 11.39 -7.33 13.50
CA ALA A 109 12.47 -8.31 13.59
C ALA A 109 13.08 -8.40 15.00
N GLU A 110 13.14 -7.29 15.72
CA GLU A 110 13.73 -7.22 17.07
C GLU A 110 12.78 -7.64 18.19
N LYS A 111 11.47 -7.36 18.04
CA LYS A 111 10.52 -7.44 19.15
C LYS A 111 9.38 -8.44 18.95
N TYR A 112 9.02 -8.76 17.68
CA TYR A 112 7.88 -9.59 17.40
C TYR A 112 8.26 -11.07 17.31
N ASP A 113 7.74 -11.90 18.20
CA ASP A 113 7.94 -13.37 18.19
C ASP A 113 6.59 -14.09 18.28
N ASN A 114 5.77 -13.94 17.24
CA ASN A 114 4.43 -14.53 17.16
C ASN A 114 4.24 -15.23 15.81
N ASP A 115 3.36 -16.22 15.73
CA ASP A 115 3.00 -16.92 14.49
C ASP A 115 1.86 -16.21 13.72
N LEU A 116 1.23 -15.23 14.34
CA LEU A 116 0.23 -14.40 13.68
C LEU A 116 0.90 -13.34 12.78
N PRO A 117 0.29 -12.98 11.63
CA PRO A 117 0.84 -11.92 10.80
C PRO A 117 0.73 -10.57 11.50
N LEU A 118 1.68 -9.68 11.20
CA LEU A 118 1.73 -8.32 11.72
C LEU A 118 1.53 -7.32 10.58
N ASN A 119 0.46 -6.54 10.62
CA ASN A 119 0.26 -5.44 9.69
C ASN A 119 1.14 -4.25 10.05
N LEU A 120 1.72 -3.60 9.04
CA LEU A 120 2.36 -2.30 9.15
C LEU A 120 1.65 -1.31 8.21
N GLY A 121 1.02 -0.30 8.77
CA GLY A 121 0.31 0.73 8.04
C GLY A 121 0.16 2.01 8.85
N THR A 122 -0.48 3.01 8.27
CA THR A 122 -0.82 4.26 8.96
C THR A 122 -2.20 4.18 9.58
N SER A 123 -3.05 3.27 9.13
CA SER A 123 -4.49 3.22 9.40
C SER A 123 -5.26 4.46 8.88
N GLU A 124 -4.63 5.30 8.08
CA GLU A 124 -5.23 6.47 7.44
C GLU A 124 -5.57 6.14 5.98
N GLU A 125 -6.72 6.61 5.52
CA GLU A 125 -7.19 6.35 4.18
C GLU A 125 -7.16 7.62 3.33
N THR A 126 -6.54 7.52 2.16
CA THR A 126 -6.55 8.59 1.17
C THR A 126 -7.21 8.11 -0.11
N SER A 127 -8.17 8.87 -0.65
CA SER A 127 -8.76 8.57 -1.95
C SER A 127 -7.77 8.84 -3.08
N ILE A 128 -7.88 8.11 -4.18
CA ILE A 128 -7.05 8.39 -5.38
C ILE A 128 -7.31 9.80 -5.90
N MET A 129 -8.53 10.32 -5.70
CA MET A 129 -8.87 11.69 -6.05
C MET A 129 -8.07 12.70 -5.22
N ASP A 130 -8.04 12.54 -3.89
CA ASP A 130 -7.34 13.48 -3.00
C ASP A 130 -5.82 13.36 -3.16
N LEU A 131 -5.31 12.14 -3.35
CA LEU A 131 -3.91 11.91 -3.71
C LEU A 131 -3.53 12.66 -5.01
N THR A 132 -4.37 12.56 -6.05
CA THR A 132 -4.11 13.25 -7.33
C THR A 132 -4.09 14.75 -7.15
N LYS A 133 -5.03 15.32 -6.38
CA LYS A 133 -5.06 16.75 -6.07
C LYS A 133 -3.81 17.19 -5.31
N LEU A 134 -3.43 16.44 -4.27
CA LEU A 134 -2.23 16.71 -3.48
C LEU A 134 -0.97 16.76 -4.36
N ILE A 135 -0.80 15.78 -5.25
CA ILE A 135 0.36 15.75 -6.16
C ILE A 135 0.31 16.93 -7.15
N CYS A 136 -0.88 17.30 -7.67
CA CYS A 136 -1.02 18.49 -8.52
C CYS A 136 -0.59 19.76 -7.78
N GLU A 137 -1.04 19.93 -6.55
CA GLU A 137 -0.69 21.05 -5.69
C GLU A 137 0.82 21.13 -5.45
N LEU A 138 1.42 20.03 -4.98
CA LEU A 138 2.86 19.96 -4.70
C LEU A 138 3.74 20.22 -5.92
N LEU A 139 3.30 19.76 -7.10
CA LEU A 139 4.00 20.02 -8.37
C LEU A 139 3.64 21.38 -9.00
N GLY A 140 2.69 22.12 -8.44
CA GLY A 140 2.19 23.37 -9.00
C GLY A 140 1.57 23.19 -10.39
N TYR A 141 0.81 22.13 -10.59
CA TYR A 141 0.07 21.87 -11.83
C TYR A 141 -1.38 22.33 -11.70
N ASN A 142 -1.78 23.28 -12.56
CA ASN A 142 -3.12 23.91 -12.54
C ASN A 142 -4.04 23.40 -13.65
N GLY A 143 -3.65 22.37 -14.39
CA GLY A 143 -4.48 21.80 -15.46
C GLY A 143 -5.68 21.01 -14.92
N LYS A 144 -6.64 20.71 -15.80
CA LYS A 144 -7.85 19.98 -15.45
C LYS A 144 -7.55 18.47 -15.24
N ILE A 145 -8.06 17.90 -14.16
CA ILE A 145 -8.09 16.44 -13.95
C ILE A 145 -9.35 15.88 -14.62
N VAL A 146 -9.17 14.94 -15.55
CA VAL A 146 -10.25 14.24 -16.25
C VAL A 146 -10.22 12.77 -15.85
N TRP A 147 -11.33 12.27 -15.34
CA TRP A 147 -11.47 10.88 -14.91
C TRP A 147 -11.99 10.00 -16.05
N ASP A 148 -11.22 9.00 -16.45
CA ASP A 148 -11.64 8.02 -17.46
C ASP A 148 -12.37 6.84 -16.78
N LYS A 149 -13.67 6.97 -16.63
CA LYS A 149 -14.55 5.97 -16.02
C LYS A 149 -14.74 4.71 -16.86
N THR A 150 -14.20 4.65 -18.09
CA THR A 150 -14.19 3.44 -18.89
C THR A 150 -13.12 2.44 -18.42
N LYS A 151 -12.17 2.90 -17.63
CA LYS A 151 -11.12 2.09 -17.03
C LYS A 151 -11.51 1.62 -15.63
N PRO A 152 -11.03 0.44 -15.21
CA PRO A 152 -11.40 -0.12 -13.91
C PRO A 152 -10.86 0.73 -12.75
N ASN A 153 -11.66 0.84 -11.69
CA ASN A 153 -11.26 1.49 -10.43
C ASN A 153 -10.28 0.64 -9.59
N GLY A 154 -10.22 -0.67 -9.81
CA GLY A 154 -9.56 -1.61 -8.90
C GLY A 154 -10.38 -1.86 -7.63
N GLN A 155 -9.73 -2.34 -6.56
CA GLN A 155 -10.40 -2.60 -5.28
C GLN A 155 -10.91 -1.28 -4.67
N PRO A 156 -12.18 -1.22 -4.20
CA PRO A 156 -12.78 0.01 -3.68
C PRO A 156 -12.03 0.56 -2.46
N ARG A 157 -11.60 -0.33 -1.55
CA ARG A 157 -10.95 0.03 -0.29
C ARG A 157 -9.81 -0.92 0.03
N ARG A 158 -8.67 -0.37 0.48
CA ARG A 158 -7.55 -1.15 1.02
C ARG A 158 -6.84 -0.33 2.10
N CYS A 159 -7.14 -0.68 3.35
CA CYS A 159 -6.54 -0.09 4.54
C CYS A 159 -6.34 -1.19 5.58
N VAL A 160 -5.20 -1.21 6.24
CA VAL A 160 -4.88 -2.19 7.27
C VAL A 160 -4.99 -1.57 8.66
N SER A 161 -5.33 -2.39 9.66
CA SER A 161 -5.23 -1.99 11.06
C SER A 161 -3.78 -2.08 11.53
N ASN A 162 -3.30 -1.04 12.19
CA ASN A 162 -1.96 -0.98 12.78
C ASN A 162 -1.98 -1.25 14.29
N GLN A 163 -3.12 -1.69 14.84
CA GLN A 163 -3.32 -1.79 16.28
C GLN A 163 -2.33 -2.78 16.92
N ARG A 164 -2.19 -3.99 16.36
CA ARG A 164 -1.26 -5.00 16.89
C ARG A 164 0.18 -4.51 16.84
N ALA A 165 0.61 -3.87 15.76
CA ALA A 165 1.96 -3.32 15.66
C ALA A 165 2.22 -2.23 16.73
N LYS A 166 1.23 -1.41 17.02
CA LYS A 166 1.33 -0.43 18.11
C LYS A 166 1.42 -1.09 19.48
N GLU A 167 0.61 -2.10 19.76
CA GLU A 167 0.55 -2.78 21.06
C GLU A 167 1.76 -3.67 21.31
N GLU A 168 2.17 -4.49 20.33
CA GLU A 168 3.20 -5.51 20.54
C GLU A 168 4.64 -5.03 20.29
N ILE A 169 4.84 -4.08 19.36
CA ILE A 169 6.19 -3.60 19.03
C ILE A 169 6.37 -2.09 19.19
N GLY A 170 5.31 -1.35 19.54
CA GLY A 170 5.35 0.11 19.72
C GLY A 170 5.51 0.87 18.40
N PHE A 171 5.06 0.29 17.27
CA PHE A 171 5.20 0.92 15.97
C PHE A 171 4.08 1.91 15.68
N GLU A 172 4.45 3.11 15.28
CA GLU A 172 3.58 4.11 14.67
C GLU A 172 4.31 4.72 13.47
N ALA A 173 3.58 5.00 12.39
CA ALA A 173 4.11 5.70 11.21
C ALA A 173 3.93 7.21 11.38
N PRO A 174 4.98 7.98 11.68
CA PRO A 174 4.85 9.41 12.00
C PRO A 174 4.70 10.28 10.75
N THR A 175 5.15 9.81 9.59
CA THR A 175 5.16 10.61 8.36
C THR A 175 3.77 10.67 7.75
N LYS A 176 3.25 11.88 7.58
CA LYS A 176 2.01 12.14 6.85
C LYS A 176 2.24 12.13 5.34
N LEU A 177 1.22 11.73 4.59
CA LEU A 177 1.23 11.77 3.13
C LEU A 177 1.22 13.21 2.62
#